data_1171276905687e613d3260fe00981aeb
#
_entry.id   1171276905687e613d3260fe00981aeb
#
_cell.length_a   1.000
_cell.length_b   1.000
_cell.length_c   1.000
_cell.angle_alpha   90.00
_cell.angle_beta   90.00
_cell.angle_gamma   90.00
#
_symmetry.space_group_name_H-M   'P 1'
#
loop_
_entity.id
_entity.type
_entity.pdbx_description
1 polymer ?
#
loop_
_entity_poly.entity_id
_entity_poly.type
_entity_poly.pdbx_seq_one_letter_code
_entity_poly.pdbx_strand_id
1 'polypeptide(L)'
;AISPPTVYPGNAGQSGVTVTLNLVSKYEDRLGNKVDWNGGNDLQAKMASLDYRFSQTVVGNLMRWNSEFPKLQLWQDSGNGPGADVNTCYGGFWLHKLYPEEISESVWRKVPNSTLYQLNEAYLNYAEALNEYNEGPTQEAYDAINTIRKRSGQPDLPTGLGYLEFRAKVRNERAIELAFDGHRFYDIRRWMIAEEEGVMQGGMLGIKIYQIPESTEYRYEPYVFETRSFSRRMYLHPFGTGEINKGYLIQNPGY
;
A
#
# COMPACT_ATOMS: atom_id res chain seq x y z
N ALA A 1 1.45 -19.91 3.71
CA ALA A 1 1.48 -19.97 2.24
C ALA A 1 0.30 -19.15 1.73
N ILE A 2 0.56 -18.04 1.04
CA ILE A 2 -0.46 -17.25 0.36
C ILE A 2 -0.88 -18.11 -0.84
N SER A 3 -2.13 -18.49 -0.89
CA SER A 3 -2.65 -19.28 -2.01
C SER A 3 -2.72 -18.40 -3.27
N PRO A 4 -1.95 -18.69 -4.33
CA PRO A 4 -1.88 -17.85 -5.53
C PRO A 4 -3.22 -17.61 -6.25
N PRO A 5 -4.20 -18.52 -6.20
CA PRO A 5 -5.43 -18.39 -7.00
C PRO A 5 -6.32 -17.19 -6.65
N THR A 6 -6.09 -16.55 -5.50
CA THR A 6 -6.96 -15.47 -5.01
C THR A 6 -6.64 -14.10 -5.59
N VAL A 7 -5.63 -14.00 -6.46
CA VAL A 7 -5.12 -12.70 -6.93
C VAL A 7 -4.88 -12.66 -8.43
N TYR A 8 -5.16 -13.74 -9.13
CA TYR A 8 -4.99 -13.81 -10.57
C TYR A 8 -6.15 -13.09 -11.28
N PRO A 9 -5.87 -12.10 -12.14
CA PRO A 9 -6.90 -11.41 -12.90
C PRO A 9 -7.62 -12.37 -13.84
N GLY A 10 -8.85 -12.69 -13.64
CA GLY A 10 -9.62 -13.64 -14.48
C GLY A 10 -10.03 -14.91 -13.76
N ASN A 11 -9.54 -15.17 -12.57
CA ASN A 11 -10.01 -16.31 -11.79
C ASN A 11 -11.24 -15.95 -10.97
N ALA A 12 -12.34 -16.66 -11.25
CA ALA A 12 -13.64 -16.40 -10.66
C ALA A 12 -13.58 -16.33 -9.12
N GLY A 13 -13.80 -15.16 -8.58
CA GLY A 13 -14.39 -14.98 -7.27
C GLY A 13 -13.51 -14.67 -6.11
N GLN A 14 -12.20 -14.40 -6.24
CA GLN A 14 -11.45 -14.12 -5.03
C GLN A 14 -10.18 -13.29 -5.25
N SER A 15 -10.34 -12.02 -5.57
CA SER A 15 -9.25 -11.06 -5.37
C SER A 15 -9.08 -10.79 -3.86
N GLY A 16 -8.36 -11.67 -3.17
CA GLY A 16 -8.17 -11.55 -1.71
C GLY A 16 -7.34 -10.34 -1.29
N VAL A 17 -6.66 -9.66 -2.22
CA VAL A 17 -5.80 -8.50 -1.91
C VAL A 17 -6.06 -7.39 -2.92
N THR A 18 -6.93 -6.46 -2.56
CA THR A 18 -7.07 -5.19 -3.27
C THR A 18 -6.18 -4.13 -2.62
N VAL A 19 -5.59 -3.27 -3.44
CA VAL A 19 -4.79 -2.14 -2.95
C VAL A 19 -5.71 -0.95 -2.72
N THR A 20 -5.66 -0.36 -1.53
CA THR A 20 -6.49 0.78 -1.16
C THR A 20 -5.96 2.08 -1.74
N LEU A 21 -6.85 3.03 -2.05
CA LEU A 21 -6.45 4.39 -2.37
C LEU A 21 -5.70 5.07 -1.21
N ASN A 22 -5.96 4.66 0.04
CA ASN A 22 -5.20 5.12 1.22
C ASN A 22 -3.69 4.82 1.10
N LEU A 23 -3.30 3.72 0.44
CA LEU A 23 -1.90 3.45 0.13
C LEU A 23 -1.46 4.21 -1.12
N VAL A 24 -2.24 4.17 -2.20
CA VAL A 24 -1.88 4.83 -3.47
C VAL A 24 -1.66 6.33 -3.29
N SER A 25 -2.47 6.99 -2.48
CA SER A 25 -2.33 8.42 -2.18
C SER A 25 -1.06 8.80 -1.40
N LYS A 26 -0.29 7.83 -0.93
CA LYS A 26 1.01 8.06 -0.30
C LYS A 26 2.13 8.24 -1.31
N TYR A 27 1.96 7.74 -2.54
CA TYR A 27 2.91 7.95 -3.61
C TYR A 27 2.89 9.41 -4.05
N GLU A 28 4.06 10.03 -4.05
CA GLU A 28 4.30 11.36 -4.63
C GLU A 28 4.46 11.22 -6.16
N ASP A 29 4.34 12.32 -6.89
CA ASP A 29 4.76 12.35 -8.28
C ASP A 29 6.30 12.31 -8.39
N ARG A 30 6.84 12.25 -9.60
CA ARG A 30 8.30 12.21 -9.83
C ARG A 30 9.03 13.50 -9.44
N LEU A 31 8.30 14.55 -9.12
CA LEU A 31 8.83 15.82 -8.62
C LEU A 31 8.73 15.93 -7.10
N GLY A 32 8.20 14.91 -6.42
CA GLY A 32 8.04 14.89 -4.96
C GLY A 32 6.79 15.59 -4.45
N ASN A 33 5.82 15.90 -5.31
CA ASN A 33 4.56 16.51 -4.92
C ASN A 33 3.50 15.47 -4.61
N LYS A 34 2.60 15.79 -3.70
CA LYS A 34 1.39 15.01 -3.47
C LYS A 34 0.46 15.07 -4.67
N VAL A 35 -0.12 13.94 -5.05
CA VAL A 35 -1.12 13.86 -6.11
C VAL A 35 -2.52 13.91 -5.49
N ASP A 36 -3.37 14.72 -6.08
CA ASP A 36 -4.78 14.81 -5.70
C ASP A 36 -5.60 13.64 -6.28
N TRP A 37 -6.34 12.93 -5.41
CA TRP A 37 -7.15 11.78 -5.76
C TRP A 37 -8.67 12.01 -5.55
N ASN A 38 -9.12 13.27 -5.54
CA ASN A 38 -10.53 13.62 -5.32
C ASN A 38 -11.46 13.34 -6.50
N GLY A 39 -10.99 12.61 -7.50
CA GLY A 39 -11.72 12.30 -8.74
C GLY A 39 -11.18 13.10 -9.91
N GLY A 40 -11.64 12.76 -11.10
CA GLY A 40 -11.23 13.44 -12.34
C GLY A 40 -11.34 12.56 -13.56
N ASN A 41 -10.91 13.10 -14.70
CA ASN A 41 -10.91 12.43 -16.00
C ASN A 41 -9.49 12.10 -16.51
N ASP A 42 -8.51 12.16 -15.64
CA ASP A 42 -7.07 12.13 -15.92
C ASP A 42 -6.35 10.95 -15.22
N LEU A 43 -7.06 9.85 -15.00
CA LEU A 43 -6.56 8.70 -14.22
C LEU A 43 -5.23 8.19 -14.77
N GLN A 44 -5.11 7.98 -16.09
CA GLN A 44 -3.92 7.46 -16.71
C GLN A 44 -2.73 8.40 -16.56
N ALA A 45 -2.96 9.70 -16.80
CA ALA A 45 -1.94 10.73 -16.64
C ALA A 45 -1.44 10.81 -15.19
N LYS A 46 -2.35 10.75 -14.21
CA LYS A 46 -1.98 10.71 -12.79
C LYS A 46 -1.13 9.50 -12.45
N MET A 47 -1.57 8.30 -12.80
CA MET A 47 -0.79 7.08 -12.54
C MET A 47 0.59 7.11 -13.21
N ALA A 48 0.66 7.65 -14.43
CA ALA A 48 1.92 7.79 -15.16
C ALA A 48 2.89 8.80 -14.54
N SER A 49 2.39 9.78 -13.77
CA SER A 49 3.22 10.77 -13.10
C SER A 49 3.83 10.30 -11.78
N LEU A 50 3.29 9.22 -11.19
CA LEU A 50 3.71 8.76 -9.86
C LEU A 50 5.17 8.25 -9.82
N ASP A 51 5.69 8.20 -8.62
CA ASP A 51 6.93 7.52 -8.24
C ASP A 51 7.05 6.17 -8.95
N TYR A 52 8.22 5.85 -9.46
CA TYR A 52 8.46 4.60 -10.21
C TYR A 52 8.13 3.33 -9.41
N ARG A 53 8.23 3.38 -8.07
CA ARG A 53 7.86 2.25 -7.21
C ARG A 53 6.37 1.94 -7.25
N PHE A 54 5.52 2.89 -7.65
CA PHE A 54 4.10 2.63 -7.83
C PHE A 54 3.89 1.46 -8.79
N SER A 55 4.44 1.52 -9.98
CA SER A 55 4.28 0.46 -10.99
C SER A 55 4.94 -0.87 -10.62
N GLN A 56 5.91 -0.86 -9.71
CA GLN A 56 6.55 -2.08 -9.20
C GLN A 56 5.72 -2.75 -8.09
N THR A 57 4.86 -1.98 -7.44
CA THR A 57 4.09 -2.43 -6.28
C THR A 57 2.61 -2.63 -6.61
N VAL A 58 2.06 -1.77 -7.45
CA VAL A 58 0.62 -1.65 -7.73
C VAL A 58 0.39 -1.65 -9.23
N VAL A 59 -0.70 -2.29 -9.65
CA VAL A 59 -1.19 -2.21 -11.02
C VAL A 59 -2.56 -1.53 -11.03
N GLY A 60 -2.66 -0.46 -11.80
CA GLY A 60 -3.89 0.26 -12.06
C GLY A 60 -4.48 -0.07 -13.43
N ASN A 61 -5.54 0.66 -13.78
CA ASN A 61 -6.24 0.51 -15.05
C ASN A 61 -5.29 0.69 -16.24
N LEU A 62 -5.38 -0.19 -17.23
CA LEU A 62 -4.54 -0.29 -18.45
C LEU A 62 -3.05 -0.51 -18.22
N MET A 63 -2.62 -0.68 -16.97
CA MET A 63 -1.24 -1.06 -16.71
C MET A 63 -1.03 -2.55 -16.99
N ARG A 64 0.23 -2.90 -17.30
CA ARG A 64 0.66 -4.28 -17.47
C ARG A 64 0.81 -4.95 -16.10
N TRP A 65 0.20 -6.11 -15.93
CA TRP A 65 0.43 -6.98 -14.77
C TRP A 65 1.53 -8.01 -15.06
N ASN A 66 1.41 -8.75 -16.17
CA ASN A 66 2.43 -9.67 -16.68
C ASN A 66 2.26 -9.86 -18.21
N SER A 67 2.93 -10.85 -18.80
CA SER A 67 2.82 -11.15 -20.23
C SER A 67 1.42 -11.59 -20.66
N GLU A 68 0.66 -12.27 -19.79
CA GLU A 68 -0.70 -12.72 -20.07
C GLU A 68 -1.71 -11.58 -19.96
N PHE A 69 -1.45 -10.63 -19.05
CA PHE A 69 -2.26 -9.42 -18.88
C PHE A 69 -1.44 -8.15 -19.18
N PRO A 70 -1.18 -7.89 -20.46
CA PRO A 70 -0.39 -6.72 -20.87
C PRO A 70 -1.11 -5.39 -20.60
N LYS A 71 -2.44 -5.42 -20.45
CA LYS A 71 -3.29 -4.29 -20.08
C LYS A 71 -4.47 -4.76 -19.25
N LEU A 72 -4.42 -4.52 -17.92
CA LEU A 72 -5.55 -4.79 -17.04
C LEU A 72 -6.69 -3.80 -17.30
N GLN A 73 -7.90 -4.32 -17.44
CA GLN A 73 -9.12 -3.55 -17.65
C GLN A 73 -9.89 -3.47 -16.33
N LEU A 74 -9.77 -2.35 -15.61
CA LEU A 74 -10.32 -2.19 -14.27
C LEU A 74 -11.48 -1.21 -14.17
N TRP A 75 -12.02 -0.73 -15.32
CA TRP A 75 -13.21 0.12 -15.31
C TRP A 75 -14.49 -0.69 -15.10
N GLN A 76 -15.56 0.00 -14.73
CA GLN A 76 -16.87 -0.59 -14.48
C GLN A 76 -17.34 -1.41 -15.69
N ASP A 77 -17.83 -2.61 -15.45
CA ASP A 77 -18.33 -3.57 -16.46
C ASP A 77 -17.27 -4.06 -17.48
N SER A 78 -15.99 -3.85 -17.19
CA SER A 78 -14.88 -4.44 -17.97
C SER A 78 -14.53 -5.85 -17.50
N GLY A 79 -13.76 -6.57 -18.30
CA GLY A 79 -13.40 -7.97 -18.02
C GLY A 79 -12.66 -8.24 -16.70
N ASN A 80 -11.97 -7.23 -16.14
CA ASN A 80 -11.25 -7.34 -14.87
C ASN A 80 -11.78 -6.35 -13.82
N GLY A 81 -12.81 -5.57 -14.15
CA GLY A 81 -13.37 -4.52 -13.31
C GLY A 81 -14.58 -4.95 -12.49
N PRO A 82 -15.05 -4.07 -11.60
CA PRO A 82 -16.26 -4.29 -10.83
C PRO A 82 -17.49 -4.41 -11.74
N GLY A 83 -18.37 -5.39 -11.48
CA GLY A 83 -19.58 -5.62 -12.27
C GLY A 83 -19.46 -6.72 -13.32
N ALA A 84 -18.27 -7.06 -13.80
CA ALA A 84 -18.02 -8.33 -14.46
C ALA A 84 -18.10 -9.44 -13.41
N ASP A 85 -18.77 -10.54 -13.73
CA ASP A 85 -19.00 -11.64 -12.79
C ASP A 85 -17.74 -11.95 -11.94
N VAL A 86 -17.91 -11.88 -10.63
CA VAL A 86 -17.10 -12.55 -9.59
C VAL A 86 -15.68 -12.00 -9.30
N ASN A 87 -15.05 -11.17 -10.11
CA ASN A 87 -13.66 -10.72 -9.90
C ASN A 87 -13.56 -9.23 -9.64
N THR A 88 -14.10 -8.82 -8.53
CA THR A 88 -14.22 -7.41 -8.20
C THR A 88 -12.96 -6.87 -7.55
N CYS A 89 -12.23 -6.03 -8.27
CA CYS A 89 -11.19 -5.18 -7.70
C CYS A 89 -11.84 -3.98 -7.01
N TYR A 90 -12.39 -4.16 -5.81
CA TYR A 90 -13.09 -3.08 -5.08
C TYR A 90 -12.22 -1.86 -4.81
N GLY A 91 -10.90 -2.02 -4.65
CA GLY A 91 -9.98 -0.90 -4.49
C GLY A 91 -9.68 -0.12 -5.77
N GLY A 92 -9.97 -0.69 -6.93
CA GLY A 92 -9.61 -0.12 -8.25
C GLY A 92 -8.12 -0.31 -8.60
N PHE A 93 -7.37 -1.00 -7.75
CA PHE A 93 -5.95 -1.29 -7.93
C PHE A 93 -5.63 -2.72 -7.50
N TRP A 94 -4.70 -3.37 -8.21
CA TRP A 94 -4.21 -4.70 -7.92
C TRP A 94 -2.81 -4.67 -7.35
N LEU A 95 -2.45 -5.69 -6.58
CA LEU A 95 -1.09 -5.92 -6.12
C LEU A 95 -0.24 -6.48 -7.26
N HIS A 96 0.95 -5.88 -7.45
CA HIS A 96 1.96 -6.35 -8.40
C HIS A 96 3.17 -6.97 -7.67
N LYS A 97 3.66 -6.27 -6.65
CA LYS A 97 4.79 -6.74 -5.83
C LYS A 97 4.52 -8.16 -5.31
N LEU A 98 5.54 -8.99 -5.26
CA LEU A 98 5.52 -10.39 -4.85
C LEU A 98 4.99 -11.38 -5.91
N TYR A 99 4.48 -10.92 -7.04
CA TYR A 99 4.02 -11.83 -8.10
C TYR A 99 5.10 -11.96 -9.18
N PRO A 100 5.65 -13.19 -9.40
CA PRO A 100 6.57 -13.44 -10.49
C PRO A 100 5.89 -13.20 -11.85
N GLU A 101 6.67 -12.73 -12.82
CA GLU A 101 6.23 -12.49 -14.20
C GLU A 101 5.59 -13.76 -14.84
N GLU A 102 6.08 -14.93 -14.44
CA GLU A 102 5.68 -16.21 -15.01
C GLU A 102 4.40 -16.81 -14.38
N ILE A 103 3.78 -16.13 -13.42
CA ILE A 103 2.49 -16.58 -12.90
C ILE A 103 1.46 -16.46 -14.03
N SER A 104 0.82 -17.60 -14.36
CA SER A 104 -0.24 -17.72 -15.33
C SER A 104 -1.32 -18.64 -14.78
N GLU A 105 -2.46 -18.75 -15.47
CA GLU A 105 -3.52 -19.69 -15.09
C GLU A 105 -3.01 -21.14 -15.00
N SER A 106 -2.06 -21.50 -15.86
CA SER A 106 -1.43 -22.82 -15.88
C SER A 106 -0.24 -22.98 -14.93
N VAL A 107 0.42 -21.90 -14.53
CA VAL A 107 1.65 -21.87 -13.71
C VAL A 107 1.43 -21.10 -12.40
N TRP A 108 0.36 -21.40 -11.69
CA TRP A 108 0.00 -20.74 -10.43
C TRP A 108 0.82 -21.18 -9.19
N ARG A 109 1.70 -22.20 -9.34
CA ARG A 109 2.45 -22.79 -8.22
C ARG A 109 3.82 -22.16 -7.96
N LYS A 110 4.22 -21.13 -8.69
CA LYS A 110 5.48 -20.42 -8.37
C LYS A 110 5.31 -19.62 -7.09
N VAL A 111 6.09 -20.00 -6.07
CA VAL A 111 6.13 -19.26 -4.80
C VAL A 111 6.98 -18.00 -5.01
N PRO A 112 6.46 -16.81 -4.70
CA PRO A 112 7.27 -15.61 -4.76
C PRO A 112 8.40 -15.67 -3.73
N ASN A 113 9.55 -15.08 -4.06
CA ASN A 113 10.62 -14.90 -3.09
C ASN A 113 10.16 -13.92 -2.02
N SER A 114 10.21 -14.33 -0.76
CA SER A 114 9.95 -13.47 0.38
C SER A 114 11.26 -12.90 0.90
N THR A 115 11.37 -11.58 0.90
CA THR A 115 12.53 -10.89 1.46
C THR A 115 12.35 -10.77 2.96
N LEU A 116 13.28 -11.30 3.76
CA LEU A 116 13.25 -11.21 5.22
C LEU A 116 13.84 -9.90 5.74
N TYR A 117 14.94 -9.45 5.14
CA TYR A 117 15.61 -8.19 5.48
C TYR A 117 16.05 -7.47 4.21
N GLN A 118 15.96 -6.14 4.26
CA GLN A 118 16.36 -5.24 3.17
C GLN A 118 17.22 -4.12 3.73
N LEU A 119 18.23 -3.71 2.97
CA LEU A 119 19.10 -2.60 3.37
C LEU A 119 18.34 -1.26 3.50
N ASN A 120 17.33 -1.06 2.66
CA ASN A 120 16.44 0.10 2.73
C ASN A 120 15.68 0.18 4.06
N GLU A 121 15.31 -0.95 4.66
CA GLU A 121 14.74 -0.97 6.01
C GLU A 121 15.73 -0.41 7.05
N ALA A 122 17.01 -0.79 6.96
CA ALA A 122 18.04 -0.27 7.86
C ALA A 122 18.21 1.25 7.74
N TYR A 123 18.22 1.79 6.51
CA TYR A 123 18.25 3.24 6.28
C TYR A 123 17.04 3.95 6.88
N LEU A 124 15.83 3.39 6.70
CA LEU A 124 14.60 3.97 7.26
C LEU A 124 14.57 3.91 8.79
N ASN A 125 15.03 2.79 9.37
CA ASN A 125 15.16 2.67 10.82
C ASN A 125 16.17 3.70 11.37
N TYR A 126 17.29 3.91 10.68
CA TYR A 126 18.31 4.86 11.08
C TYR A 126 17.81 6.30 10.99
N ALA A 127 17.16 6.69 9.89
CA ALA A 127 16.60 8.03 9.73
C ALA A 127 15.52 8.32 10.79
N GLU A 128 14.66 7.34 11.08
CA GLU A 128 13.64 7.46 12.13
C GLU A 128 14.30 7.63 13.51
N ALA A 129 15.24 6.74 13.85
CA ALA A 129 15.90 6.76 15.16
C ALA A 129 16.66 8.07 15.42
N LEU A 130 17.36 8.60 14.42
CA LEU A 130 18.05 9.88 14.54
C LEU A 130 17.10 11.04 14.78
N ASN A 131 15.98 11.09 14.04
CA ASN A 131 14.97 12.13 14.22
C ASN A 131 14.29 12.06 15.59
N GLU A 132 13.98 10.84 16.07
CA GLU A 132 13.35 10.67 17.37
C GLU A 132 14.31 11.00 18.53
N TYR A 133 15.58 10.60 18.41
CA TYR A 133 16.59 10.83 19.45
C TYR A 133 16.99 12.29 19.59
N ASN A 134 17.12 13.01 18.47
CA ASN A 134 17.57 14.40 18.46
C ASN A 134 16.41 15.41 18.48
N GLU A 135 15.14 14.96 18.57
CA GLU A 135 13.94 15.80 18.44
C GLU A 135 13.97 16.69 17.17
N GLY A 136 14.54 16.13 16.09
CA GLY A 136 14.70 16.78 14.79
C GLY A 136 15.66 16.03 13.88
N PRO A 137 15.58 16.24 12.56
CA PRO A 137 16.43 15.54 11.60
C PRO A 137 17.86 16.05 11.66
N THR A 138 18.83 15.13 11.69
CA THR A 138 20.24 15.42 11.44
C THR A 138 20.56 15.28 9.95
N GLN A 139 21.76 15.73 9.53
CA GLN A 139 22.21 15.54 8.16
C GLN A 139 22.26 14.06 7.78
N GLU A 140 22.71 13.20 8.69
CA GLU A 140 22.76 11.75 8.47
C GLU A 140 21.35 11.14 8.30
N ALA A 141 20.34 11.70 8.97
CA ALA A 141 18.94 11.27 8.78
C ALA A 141 18.45 11.62 7.37
N TYR A 142 18.79 12.83 6.87
CA TYR A 142 18.50 13.21 5.48
C TYR A 142 19.26 12.33 4.48
N ASP A 143 20.54 12.06 4.72
CA ASP A 143 21.36 11.24 3.82
C ASP A 143 20.80 9.82 3.72
N ALA A 144 20.36 9.24 4.82
CA ALA A 144 19.77 7.91 4.87
C ALA A 144 18.47 7.83 4.04
N ILE A 145 17.51 8.73 4.26
CA ILE A 145 16.25 8.73 3.53
C ILE A 145 16.44 9.08 2.05
N ASN A 146 17.31 10.06 1.76
CA ASN A 146 17.58 10.50 0.39
C ASN A 146 18.32 9.44 -0.44
N THR A 147 19.08 8.54 0.19
CA THR A 147 19.66 7.37 -0.48
C THR A 147 18.56 6.49 -1.09
N ILE A 148 17.45 6.28 -0.37
CA ILE A 148 16.30 5.52 -0.87
C ILE A 148 15.58 6.30 -1.97
N ARG A 149 15.33 7.59 -1.75
CA ARG A 149 14.63 8.46 -2.68
C ARG A 149 15.36 8.56 -4.02
N LYS A 150 16.67 8.80 -4.00
CA LYS A 150 17.51 8.83 -5.22
C LYS A 150 17.47 7.53 -6.01
N ARG A 151 17.53 6.38 -5.34
CA ARG A 151 17.42 5.08 -5.98
C ARG A 151 16.10 4.93 -6.75
N SER A 152 15.02 5.48 -6.21
CA SER A 152 13.68 5.43 -6.82
C SER A 152 13.40 6.60 -7.79
N GLY A 153 14.39 7.45 -8.07
CA GLY A 153 14.23 8.61 -8.95
C GLY A 153 13.45 9.77 -8.34
N GLN A 154 13.27 9.77 -7.01
CA GLN A 154 12.63 10.85 -6.29
C GLN A 154 13.64 11.95 -5.93
N PRO A 155 13.22 13.22 -5.89
CA PRO A 155 14.06 14.29 -5.39
C PRO A 155 14.38 14.11 -3.90
N ASP A 156 15.48 14.70 -3.47
CA ASP A 156 15.82 14.79 -2.06
C ASP A 156 14.71 15.51 -1.28
N LEU A 157 14.55 15.16 -0.01
CA LEU A 157 13.66 15.92 0.86
C LEU A 157 14.19 17.36 1.02
N PRO A 158 13.30 18.35 1.12
CA PRO A 158 13.71 19.72 1.41
C PRO A 158 14.42 19.79 2.76
N THR A 159 15.47 20.59 2.84
CA THR A 159 16.21 20.82 4.09
C THR A 159 15.41 21.73 5.03
N GLY A 160 15.72 21.65 6.33
CA GLY A 160 15.10 22.52 7.34
C GLY A 160 13.72 22.07 7.81
N LEU A 161 13.32 20.83 7.53
CA LEU A 161 12.09 20.27 8.10
C LEU A 161 12.19 20.20 9.63
N GLY A 162 11.08 20.53 10.29
CA GLY A 162 10.96 20.33 11.73
C GLY A 162 10.79 18.84 12.09
N TYR A 163 10.89 18.54 13.38
CA TYR A 163 10.78 17.18 13.93
C TYR A 163 9.57 16.39 13.42
N LEU A 164 8.38 16.99 13.54
CA LEU A 164 7.13 16.31 13.14
C LEU A 164 6.99 16.18 11.62
N GLU A 165 7.48 17.17 10.87
CA GLU A 165 7.44 17.15 9.41
C GLU A 165 8.35 16.05 8.85
N PHE A 166 9.58 15.96 9.36
CA PHE A 166 10.51 14.92 8.95
C PHE A 166 10.00 13.53 9.37
N ARG A 167 9.47 13.38 10.59
CA ARG A 167 8.80 12.14 11.03
C ARG A 167 7.72 11.70 10.05
N ALA A 168 6.87 12.63 9.61
CA ALA A 168 5.80 12.32 8.66
C ALA A 168 6.37 11.85 7.31
N LYS A 169 7.45 12.47 6.82
CA LYS A 169 8.15 12.07 5.59
C LYS A 169 8.78 10.68 5.72
N VAL A 170 9.46 10.36 6.81
CA VAL A 170 10.04 9.03 7.06
C VAL A 170 8.94 7.98 7.11
N ARG A 171 7.85 8.23 7.84
CA ARG A 171 6.71 7.30 7.93
C ARG A 171 6.02 7.08 6.59
N ASN A 172 5.94 8.11 5.75
CA ASN A 172 5.41 7.99 4.40
C ASN A 172 6.35 7.18 3.51
N GLU A 173 7.65 7.45 3.55
CA GLU A 173 8.67 6.72 2.79
C GLU A 173 8.67 5.24 3.17
N ARG A 174 8.58 4.90 4.47
CA ARG A 174 8.42 3.51 4.93
C ARG A 174 7.16 2.84 4.37
N ALA A 175 6.04 3.56 4.33
CA ALA A 175 4.79 3.01 3.83
C ALA A 175 4.86 2.66 2.35
N ILE A 176 5.61 3.41 1.56
CA ILE A 176 5.84 3.20 0.12
C ILE A 176 6.88 2.11 -0.10
N GLU A 177 8.05 2.26 0.48
CA GLU A 177 9.22 1.40 0.26
C GLU A 177 8.98 -0.03 0.73
N LEU A 178 8.41 -0.18 1.93
CA LEU A 178 8.14 -1.47 2.57
C LEU A 178 6.68 -1.93 2.38
N ALA A 179 5.99 -1.40 1.36
CA ALA A 179 4.64 -1.82 1.05
C ALA A 179 4.59 -3.33 0.80
N PHE A 180 3.66 -4.04 1.45
CA PHE A 180 3.46 -5.50 1.39
C PHE A 180 4.60 -6.38 1.91
N ASP A 181 5.63 -5.80 2.53
CA ASP A 181 6.72 -6.56 3.19
C ASP A 181 6.41 -6.91 4.66
N GLY A 182 5.17 -6.71 5.11
CA GLY A 182 4.71 -7.07 6.45
C GLY A 182 4.96 -6.01 7.53
N HIS A 183 5.72 -4.95 7.24
CA HIS A 183 6.13 -3.94 8.23
C HIS A 183 4.97 -3.07 8.73
N ARG A 184 4.01 -2.71 7.86
CA ARG A 184 2.94 -1.76 8.18
C ARG A 184 2.13 -2.15 9.41
N PHE A 185 1.86 -3.44 9.59
CA PHE A 185 1.13 -3.96 10.75
C PHE A 185 1.80 -3.59 12.08
N TYR A 186 3.13 -3.70 12.14
CA TYR A 186 3.91 -3.36 13.32
C TYR A 186 4.13 -1.85 13.45
N ASP A 187 4.41 -1.18 12.36
CA ASP A 187 4.66 0.27 12.33
C ASP A 187 3.48 1.08 12.89
N ILE A 188 2.25 0.80 12.44
CA ILE A 188 1.07 1.54 12.92
C ILE A 188 0.77 1.28 14.41
N ARG A 189 1.21 0.13 14.94
CA ARG A 189 1.07 -0.20 16.35
C ARG A 189 2.15 0.47 17.20
N ARG A 190 3.41 0.38 16.82
CA ARG A 190 4.50 1.03 17.57
C ARG A 190 4.40 2.57 17.53
N TRP A 191 3.87 3.13 16.45
CA TRP A 191 3.59 4.56 16.36
C TRP A 191 2.28 4.98 17.04
N MET A 192 1.47 4.03 17.48
CA MET A 192 0.15 4.26 18.09
C MET A 192 -0.80 5.08 17.22
N ILE A 193 -0.80 4.83 15.91
CA ILE A 193 -1.62 5.53 14.91
C ILE A 193 -2.72 4.66 14.29
N ALA A 194 -2.93 3.44 14.78
CA ALA A 194 -3.93 2.54 14.20
C ALA A 194 -5.37 3.02 14.40
N GLU A 195 -5.62 3.86 15.39
CA GLU A 195 -6.93 4.50 15.66
C GLU A 195 -7.20 5.73 14.76
N GLU A 196 -6.20 6.17 13.97
CA GLU A 196 -6.39 7.31 13.05
C GLU A 196 -7.26 6.91 11.86
N GLU A 197 -8.09 7.85 11.40
CA GLU A 197 -8.95 7.70 10.23
C GLU A 197 -8.13 7.34 8.99
N GLY A 198 -8.57 6.33 8.25
CA GLY A 198 -7.88 5.85 7.04
C GLY A 198 -6.64 5.00 7.29
N VAL A 199 -6.30 4.68 8.56
CA VAL A 199 -5.22 3.72 8.91
C VAL A 199 -5.82 2.34 9.19
N MET A 200 -6.43 2.13 10.36
CA MET A 200 -7.19 0.92 10.70
C MET A 200 -8.57 1.27 11.27
N GLN A 201 -8.94 2.54 11.24
CA GLN A 201 -10.22 3.07 11.66
C GLN A 201 -10.86 3.80 10.49
N GLY A 202 -12.20 3.71 10.35
CA GLY A 202 -12.96 4.44 9.37
C GLY A 202 -12.94 3.87 7.96
N GLY A 203 -13.09 4.72 6.97
CA GLY A 203 -13.27 4.34 5.56
C GLY A 203 -11.98 3.93 4.87
N MET A 204 -11.97 2.73 4.30
CA MET A 204 -10.94 2.33 3.33
C MET A 204 -11.41 2.72 1.94
N LEU A 205 -10.61 3.57 1.30
CA LEU A 205 -10.94 4.15 0.01
C LEU A 205 -10.45 3.28 -1.14
N GLY A 206 -11.26 3.17 -2.16
CA GLY A 206 -10.95 2.70 -3.50
C GLY A 206 -11.36 3.73 -4.53
N ILE A 207 -11.20 3.39 -5.80
CA ILE A 207 -11.71 4.19 -6.91
C ILE A 207 -12.67 3.37 -7.77
N LYS A 208 -13.78 3.99 -8.18
CA LYS A 208 -14.60 3.51 -9.30
C LYS A 208 -14.08 4.15 -10.57
N ILE A 209 -13.90 3.35 -11.59
CA ILE A 209 -13.33 3.79 -12.87
C ILE A 209 -14.38 3.65 -13.95
N TYR A 210 -14.51 4.63 -14.80
CA TYR A 210 -15.48 4.67 -15.89
C TYR A 210 -14.78 4.99 -17.19
N GLN A 211 -15.10 4.24 -18.23
CA GLN A 211 -14.61 4.53 -19.57
C GLN A 211 -15.26 5.81 -20.10
N ILE A 212 -14.46 6.73 -20.63
CA ILE A 212 -14.94 7.91 -21.32
C ILE A 212 -15.08 7.55 -22.81
N PRO A 213 -16.28 7.65 -23.40
CA PRO A 213 -16.45 7.35 -24.82
C PRO A 213 -15.48 8.15 -25.69
N GLU A 214 -14.91 7.50 -26.70
CA GLU A 214 -13.98 8.08 -27.68
C GLU A 214 -12.72 8.75 -27.09
N SER A 215 -12.34 8.38 -25.84
CA SER A 215 -11.16 8.91 -25.15
C SER A 215 -10.19 7.78 -24.75
N THR A 216 -8.91 8.13 -24.58
CA THR A 216 -7.90 7.28 -23.97
C THR A 216 -7.79 7.46 -22.46
N GLU A 217 -8.47 8.47 -21.91
CA GLU A 217 -8.54 8.74 -20.47
C GLU A 217 -9.77 8.11 -19.84
N TYR A 218 -9.73 7.96 -18.54
CA TYR A 218 -10.78 7.34 -17.75
C TYR A 218 -11.17 8.27 -16.60
N ARG A 219 -12.48 8.44 -16.43
CA ARG A 219 -13.02 9.10 -15.25
C ARG A 219 -12.92 8.18 -14.05
N TYR A 220 -12.55 8.72 -12.91
CA TYR A 220 -12.54 7.98 -11.67
C TYR A 220 -13.16 8.79 -10.52
N GLU A 221 -13.69 8.08 -9.55
CA GLU A 221 -14.30 8.63 -8.34
C GLU A 221 -13.84 7.83 -7.13
N PRO A 222 -13.30 8.49 -6.09
CA PRO A 222 -13.00 7.82 -4.83
C PRO A 222 -14.30 7.41 -4.13
N TYR A 223 -14.28 6.27 -3.46
CA TYR A 223 -15.41 5.80 -2.66
C TYR A 223 -14.94 4.92 -1.52
N VAL A 224 -15.75 4.83 -0.47
CA VAL A 224 -15.51 3.90 0.64
C VAL A 224 -16.01 2.51 0.23
N PHE A 225 -15.12 1.53 0.13
CA PHE A 225 -15.51 0.14 -0.19
C PHE A 225 -15.50 -0.78 1.05
N GLU A 226 -14.82 -0.37 2.13
CA GLU A 226 -14.73 -1.10 3.38
C GLU A 226 -14.69 -0.09 4.53
N THR A 227 -15.36 -0.37 5.65
CA THR A 227 -15.23 0.39 6.87
C THR A 227 -14.60 -0.48 7.95
N ARG A 228 -13.53 0.01 8.55
CA ARG A 228 -12.80 -0.67 9.63
C ARG A 228 -13.07 -0.02 10.97
N SER A 229 -13.00 -0.82 12.01
CA SER A 229 -13.07 -0.36 13.40
C SER A 229 -11.86 -0.86 14.16
N PHE A 230 -11.18 0.08 14.83
CA PHE A 230 -10.03 -0.21 15.66
C PHE A 230 -10.18 0.51 17.01
N SER A 231 -9.95 -0.19 18.09
CA SER A 231 -10.03 0.37 19.44
C SER A 231 -8.71 0.18 20.18
N ARG A 232 -8.48 0.97 21.21
CA ARG A 232 -7.26 0.98 22.03
C ARG A 232 -6.79 -0.41 22.47
N ARG A 233 -7.70 -1.30 22.86
CA ARG A 233 -7.36 -2.68 23.26
C ARG A 233 -6.72 -3.49 22.15
N MET A 234 -7.02 -3.18 20.88
CA MET A 234 -6.57 -3.95 19.71
C MET A 234 -5.09 -3.71 19.34
N TYR A 235 -4.39 -2.81 20.06
CA TYR A 235 -2.93 -2.72 19.94
C TYR A 235 -2.24 -3.97 20.48
N LEU A 236 -2.85 -4.65 21.46
CA LEU A 236 -2.42 -5.95 21.96
C LEU A 236 -3.41 -7.02 21.51
N HIS A 237 -2.92 -8.22 21.26
CA HIS A 237 -3.79 -9.36 20.98
C HIS A 237 -4.26 -10.00 22.28
N PRO A 238 -5.50 -10.51 22.35
CA PRO A 238 -5.93 -11.30 23.51
C PRO A 238 -5.16 -12.61 23.57
N PHE A 239 -4.88 -13.08 24.77
CA PHE A 239 -4.47 -14.46 24.99
C PHE A 239 -5.67 -15.40 24.79
N GLY A 240 -5.43 -16.56 24.20
CA GLY A 240 -6.46 -17.58 24.05
C GLY A 240 -7.04 -18.00 25.41
N THR A 241 -8.35 -18.22 25.48
CA THR A 241 -9.06 -18.62 26.73
C THR A 241 -8.43 -19.87 27.35
N GLY A 242 -7.96 -20.82 26.54
CA GLY A 242 -7.27 -22.02 27.03
C GLY A 242 -5.98 -21.73 27.80
N GLU A 243 -5.23 -20.68 27.43
CA GLU A 243 -4.02 -20.27 28.14
C GLU A 243 -4.35 -19.50 29.43
N ILE A 244 -5.36 -18.63 29.40
CA ILE A 244 -5.83 -17.93 30.61
C ILE A 244 -6.34 -18.91 31.65
N ASN A 245 -7.09 -19.93 31.26
CA ASN A 245 -7.65 -20.93 32.17
C ASN A 245 -6.59 -21.80 32.89
N LYS A 246 -5.34 -21.80 32.42
CA LYS A 246 -4.22 -22.45 33.12
C LYS A 246 -3.76 -21.69 34.38
N GLY A 247 -4.21 -20.44 34.55
CA GLY A 247 -4.02 -19.64 35.77
C GLY A 247 -2.66 -18.95 35.93
N TYR A 248 -1.77 -19.01 34.93
CA TYR A 248 -0.46 -18.35 34.99
C TYR A 248 -0.36 -17.07 34.14
N LEU A 249 -1.40 -16.76 33.36
CA LEU A 249 -1.47 -15.55 32.54
C LEU A 249 -2.64 -14.67 32.96
N ILE A 250 -2.41 -13.37 32.94
CA ILE A 250 -3.46 -12.35 33.06
C ILE A 250 -3.75 -11.83 31.64
N GLN A 251 -5.04 -11.72 31.31
CA GLN A 251 -5.48 -11.22 30.01
C GLN A 251 -5.04 -9.77 29.79
N ASN A 252 -4.77 -9.43 28.54
CA ASN A 252 -4.49 -8.06 28.14
C ASN A 252 -5.67 -7.15 28.45
N PRO A 253 -5.43 -5.86 28.81
CA PRO A 253 -6.50 -4.94 29.20
C PRO A 253 -7.57 -4.78 28.11
N GLY A 254 -8.82 -4.88 28.50
CA GLY A 254 -9.98 -4.67 27.62
C GLY A 254 -10.53 -5.95 26.95
N TYR A 255 -10.00 -7.13 27.32
CA TYR A 255 -10.51 -8.44 26.87
C TYR A 255 -11.05 -9.27 28.02
#